data_afcb4537425711e4c14114886e3740b4
#
_entry.id   afcb4537425711e4c14114886e3740b4
#
_cell.length_a   1.000
_cell.length_b   1.000
_cell.length_c   1.000
_cell.angle_alpha   90.00
_cell.angle_beta   90.00
_cell.angle_gamma   90.00
#
_symmetry.space_group_name_H-M   'P 1'
#
loop_
_entity.id
_entity.type
_entity.pdbx_description
1 polymer ?
#
loop_
_entity_poly.entity_id
_entity_poly.type
_entity_poly.pdbx_seq_one_letter_code
_entity_poly.pdbx_strand_id
1 'polypeptide(L)'
;MTRELFSENLRSRIHDDEWLICQDKYDPKENLKYESLFALSNGYLGIRGSHEEGTKITLPYLYINGVFDKSETFMRELSTLPNWLGIRLYIEKELIGIEDCEIIEFSRVLDMRGAFVGKRILLKDSKGRETLVEGLRFVSRNNVHRMGVKLYMTPLNYSGIVEVESIIDGSIINFYDAPRFKVKHTYMTANEKLAEDGGYVEVATREKHLHVGCGCRIEAYCDGKQILGNRMTSVFGEQNIEFGDIHVEEGKEVQIVKYVSMYSERECPTYELHSTIKKEIEGFVHTGFENELKLHEEVYHNMWENADIKITGDDDLNRAVRFNIFHLMSTGNEHDDHVNVGAKLLTGEEYGGHAFWDTE
;
A
#
# COMPACT_ATOMS: atom_id res chain seq x y z
N MET A 1 14.53 -15.89 -12.41
CA MET A 1 15.68 -14.96 -12.42
C MET A 1 15.46 -13.76 -11.51
N THR A 2 14.33 -13.08 -11.57
CA THR A 2 14.06 -11.91 -10.69
C THR A 2 14.07 -12.26 -9.20
N ARG A 3 13.50 -13.42 -8.83
CA ARG A 3 13.48 -13.93 -7.46
C ARG A 3 14.89 -14.06 -6.83
N GLU A 4 15.90 -14.43 -7.61
CA GLU A 4 17.28 -14.62 -7.12
C GLU A 4 17.97 -13.33 -6.70
N LEU A 5 17.42 -12.16 -7.08
CA LEU A 5 17.95 -10.86 -6.66
C LEU A 5 17.62 -10.56 -5.19
N PHE A 6 16.51 -11.08 -4.67
CA PHE A 6 16.04 -10.79 -3.32
C PHE A 6 16.84 -11.54 -2.24
N SER A 7 16.93 -10.94 -1.06
CA SER A 7 17.49 -11.59 0.13
C SER A 7 16.73 -12.87 0.48
N GLU A 8 17.35 -13.75 1.25
CA GLU A 8 16.78 -15.05 1.63
C GLU A 8 15.38 -14.90 2.28
N ASN A 9 15.20 -13.85 3.10
CA ASN A 9 13.93 -13.55 3.77
C ASN A 9 12.77 -13.33 2.81
N LEU A 10 12.99 -12.58 1.71
CA LEU A 10 11.96 -12.32 0.71
C LEU A 10 11.93 -13.40 -0.37
N ARG A 11 13.09 -13.93 -0.77
CA ARG A 11 13.22 -15.00 -1.77
C ARG A 11 12.40 -16.23 -1.41
N SER A 12 12.38 -16.62 -0.16
CA SER A 12 11.63 -17.78 0.33
C SER A 12 10.11 -17.61 0.17
N ARG A 13 9.62 -16.38 0.06
CA ARG A 13 8.19 -16.06 -0.10
C ARG A 13 7.78 -15.85 -1.54
N ILE A 14 8.68 -15.29 -2.37
CA ILE A 14 8.40 -15.01 -3.78
C ILE A 14 8.26 -16.32 -4.55
N HIS A 15 7.14 -16.48 -5.23
CA HIS A 15 6.84 -17.64 -6.06
C HIS A 15 7.66 -17.66 -7.37
N ASP A 16 7.50 -18.70 -8.16
CA ASP A 16 8.20 -18.87 -9.43
C ASP A 16 7.73 -17.85 -10.48
N ASP A 17 8.56 -17.58 -11.48
CA ASP A 17 8.38 -16.51 -12.48
C ASP A 17 7.02 -16.54 -13.19
N GLU A 18 6.38 -17.69 -13.29
CA GLU A 18 5.04 -17.83 -13.90
C GLU A 18 3.92 -17.14 -13.08
N TRP A 19 4.20 -16.77 -11.82
CA TRP A 19 3.29 -16.05 -10.93
C TRP A 19 3.63 -14.58 -10.75
N LEU A 20 4.69 -14.11 -11.42
CA LEU A 20 5.23 -12.77 -11.18
C LEU A 20 4.96 -11.82 -12.34
N ILE A 21 4.54 -10.61 -12.01
CA ILE A 21 4.70 -9.44 -12.88
C ILE A 21 5.90 -8.65 -12.36
N CYS A 22 6.90 -8.44 -13.22
CA CYS A 22 8.18 -7.85 -12.84
C CYS A 22 8.37 -6.46 -13.42
N GLN A 23 9.07 -5.61 -12.67
CA GLN A 23 9.61 -4.33 -13.12
C GLN A 23 11.09 -4.30 -12.73
N ASP A 24 11.98 -4.43 -13.70
CA ASP A 24 13.42 -4.54 -13.46
C ASP A 24 14.16 -3.19 -13.65
N LYS A 25 13.42 -2.12 -13.94
CA LYS A 25 13.97 -0.78 -14.11
C LYS A 25 12.94 0.27 -13.75
N TYR A 26 13.36 1.30 -13.03
CA TYR A 26 12.56 2.50 -12.81
C TYR A 26 12.65 3.44 -14.02
N ASP A 27 11.49 3.81 -14.56
CA ASP A 27 11.33 4.90 -15.53
C ASP A 27 10.16 5.77 -15.06
N PRO A 28 10.38 7.05 -14.73
CA PRO A 28 9.31 7.95 -14.29
C PRO A 28 8.14 8.05 -15.27
N LYS A 29 8.39 7.88 -16.58
CA LYS A 29 7.34 7.94 -17.63
C LYS A 29 6.42 6.72 -17.61
N GLU A 30 6.90 5.58 -17.14
CA GLU A 30 6.15 4.33 -17.02
C GLU A 30 5.52 4.16 -15.62
N ASN A 31 5.80 5.09 -14.68
CA ASN A 31 5.41 4.90 -13.29
C ASN A 31 3.90 4.68 -13.12
N LEU A 32 3.06 5.49 -13.77
CA LEU A 32 1.60 5.36 -13.66
C LEU A 32 1.08 4.01 -14.19
N LYS A 33 1.72 3.45 -15.21
CA LYS A 33 1.41 2.10 -15.71
C LYS A 33 1.71 1.05 -14.65
N TYR A 34 2.91 1.09 -14.06
CA TYR A 34 3.28 0.13 -13.02
C TYR A 34 2.48 0.32 -11.73
N GLU A 35 2.05 1.53 -11.40
CA GLU A 35 1.10 1.75 -10.32
C GLU A 35 -0.22 1.01 -10.53
N SER A 36 -0.71 0.92 -11.77
CA SER A 36 -1.89 0.13 -12.09
C SER A 36 -1.61 -1.37 -12.07
N LEU A 37 -0.48 -1.81 -12.66
CA LEU A 37 -0.12 -3.23 -12.72
C LEU A 37 0.13 -3.83 -11.33
N PHE A 38 0.69 -3.06 -10.41
CA PHE A 38 1.01 -3.47 -9.03
C PHE A 38 -0.05 -3.06 -8.01
N ALA A 39 -1.26 -2.77 -8.46
CA ALA A 39 -2.36 -2.50 -7.55
C ALA A 39 -2.74 -3.75 -6.77
N LEU A 40 -3.07 -3.55 -5.50
CA LEU A 40 -3.53 -4.59 -4.59
C LEU A 40 -4.95 -4.27 -4.13
N SER A 41 -5.78 -5.30 -4.02
CA SER A 41 -7.11 -5.18 -3.44
C SER A 41 -7.53 -6.47 -2.72
N ASN A 42 -8.55 -6.36 -1.87
CA ASN A 42 -9.06 -7.48 -1.08
C ASN A 42 -10.60 -7.55 -1.09
N GLY A 43 -11.24 -6.94 -2.08
CA GLY A 43 -12.69 -6.85 -2.20
C GLY A 43 -13.30 -5.68 -1.39
N TYR A 44 -12.75 -5.37 -0.23
CA TYR A 44 -13.16 -4.23 0.59
C TYR A 44 -12.49 -2.94 0.11
N LEU A 45 -11.18 -2.93 -0.01
CA LEU A 45 -10.41 -1.79 -0.50
C LEU A 45 -9.43 -2.17 -1.60
N GLY A 46 -8.99 -1.16 -2.32
CA GLY A 46 -7.91 -1.26 -3.30
C GLY A 46 -6.97 -0.07 -3.24
N ILE A 47 -5.68 -0.34 -3.43
CA ILE A 47 -4.61 0.65 -3.46
C ILE A 47 -3.73 0.46 -4.68
N ARG A 48 -3.35 1.55 -5.34
CA ARG A 48 -2.42 1.52 -6.47
C ARG A 48 -0.99 1.20 -6.03
N GLY A 49 -0.22 0.75 -6.99
CA GLY A 49 1.17 0.33 -6.82
C GLY A 49 2.18 1.46 -6.69
N SER A 50 1.84 2.59 -6.06
CA SER A 50 2.77 3.71 -5.83
C SER A 50 3.96 3.32 -4.96
N HIS A 51 5.03 4.09 -5.01
CA HIS A 51 6.20 3.91 -4.14
C HIS A 51 5.94 4.50 -2.75
N GLU A 52 6.44 3.84 -1.71
CA GLU A 52 6.25 4.24 -0.32
C GLU A 52 6.91 5.59 -0.01
N GLU A 53 8.10 5.85 -0.59
CA GLU A 53 8.83 7.11 -0.48
C GLU A 53 8.17 8.28 -1.23
N GLY A 54 7.26 7.95 -2.17
CA GLY A 54 6.63 8.89 -3.09
C GLY A 54 7.47 9.18 -4.32
N THR A 55 6.81 9.65 -5.39
CA THR A 55 7.44 10.05 -6.65
C THR A 55 6.72 11.28 -7.22
N LYS A 56 7.39 12.05 -8.10
CA LYS A 56 6.82 13.29 -8.70
C LYS A 56 5.63 13.01 -9.61
N ILE A 57 5.68 11.89 -10.34
CA ILE A 57 4.60 11.45 -11.23
C ILE A 57 3.95 10.24 -10.58
N THR A 58 2.85 10.45 -9.87
CA THR A 58 2.13 9.41 -9.12
C THR A 58 0.64 9.74 -9.03
N LEU A 59 -0.18 8.70 -8.98
CA LEU A 59 -1.60 8.74 -8.64
C LEU A 59 -1.82 7.76 -7.46
N PRO A 60 -1.52 8.19 -6.23
CA PRO A 60 -1.51 7.31 -5.06
C PRO A 60 -2.93 7.03 -4.56
N TYR A 61 -3.79 6.52 -5.44
CA TYR A 61 -5.20 6.28 -5.17
C TYR A 61 -5.42 5.10 -4.25
N LEU A 62 -6.36 5.30 -3.36
CA LEU A 62 -6.94 4.29 -2.51
C LEU A 62 -8.46 4.47 -2.51
N TYR A 63 -9.18 3.36 -2.62
CA TYR A 63 -10.62 3.31 -2.62
C TYR A 63 -11.13 2.26 -1.62
N ILE A 64 -12.29 2.54 -1.01
CA ILE A 64 -13.11 1.52 -0.36
C ILE A 64 -14.31 1.25 -1.26
N ASN A 65 -14.57 -0.01 -1.55
CA ASN A 65 -15.69 -0.42 -2.39
C ASN A 65 -17.02 0.04 -1.77
N GLY A 66 -17.85 0.67 -2.57
CA GLY A 66 -19.14 1.22 -2.12
C GLY A 66 -19.06 2.65 -1.55
N VAL A 67 -17.88 3.27 -1.44
CA VAL A 67 -17.75 4.67 -1.01
C VAL A 67 -17.79 5.58 -2.25
N PHE A 68 -18.98 6.02 -2.60
CA PHE A 68 -19.23 6.89 -3.73
C PHE A 68 -19.68 8.28 -3.28
N ASP A 69 -19.28 9.29 -4.03
CA ASP A 69 -19.74 10.67 -3.83
C ASP A 69 -20.14 11.32 -5.17
N LYS A 70 -21.02 12.31 -5.10
CA LYS A 70 -21.37 13.14 -6.23
C LYS A 70 -20.60 14.43 -6.13
N SER A 71 -19.68 14.62 -7.05
CA SER A 71 -19.03 15.92 -7.22
C SER A 71 -19.96 16.90 -7.96
N GLU A 72 -19.42 18.06 -8.32
CA GLU A 72 -20.04 18.99 -9.27
C GLU A 72 -20.24 18.37 -10.66
N THR A 73 -19.88 17.11 -10.85
CA THR A 73 -20.06 16.30 -12.05
C THR A 73 -21.44 15.63 -12.08
N PHE A 74 -21.81 15.07 -13.23
CA PHE A 74 -23.16 14.52 -13.47
C PHE A 74 -23.44 13.20 -12.75
N MET A 75 -22.39 12.44 -12.36
CA MET A 75 -22.52 11.09 -11.79
C MET A 75 -21.84 11.00 -10.42
N ARG A 76 -22.26 10.02 -9.61
CA ARG A 76 -21.50 9.60 -8.45
C ARG A 76 -20.29 8.83 -8.92
N GLU A 77 -19.17 9.07 -8.27
CA GLU A 77 -17.89 8.43 -8.56
C GLU A 77 -17.32 7.77 -7.31
N LEU A 78 -16.52 6.73 -7.52
CA LEU A 78 -15.75 6.12 -6.46
C LEU A 78 -14.76 7.15 -5.91
N SER A 79 -14.82 7.41 -4.61
CA SER A 79 -14.08 8.51 -3.96
C SER A 79 -12.68 8.07 -3.59
N THR A 80 -11.65 8.85 -3.94
CA THR A 80 -10.32 8.66 -3.37
C THR A 80 -10.34 8.96 -1.88
N LEU A 81 -9.63 8.13 -1.12
CA LEU A 81 -9.60 8.15 0.34
C LEU A 81 -8.17 8.39 0.85
N PRO A 82 -7.96 8.65 2.15
CA PRO A 82 -6.66 8.87 2.72
C PRO A 82 -5.68 7.75 2.37
N ASN A 83 -4.55 8.10 1.76
CA ASN A 83 -3.51 7.14 1.40
C ASN A 83 -2.54 6.94 2.58
N TRP A 84 -2.44 5.71 3.03
CA TRP A 84 -1.60 5.31 4.16
C TRP A 84 -0.20 4.82 3.77
N LEU A 85 0.12 4.74 2.47
CA LEU A 85 1.30 4.03 1.99
C LEU A 85 2.62 4.70 2.39
N GLY A 86 2.62 6.03 2.56
CA GLY A 86 3.83 6.81 2.73
C GLY A 86 4.74 6.33 3.87
N ILE A 87 5.99 5.97 3.51
CA ILE A 87 7.12 5.75 4.42
C ILE A 87 8.33 6.43 3.80
N ARG A 88 8.92 7.39 4.50
CA ARG A 88 10.12 8.08 4.07
C ARG A 88 11.25 7.88 5.05
N LEU A 89 12.44 7.67 4.52
CA LEU A 89 13.66 7.47 5.28
C LEU A 89 14.63 8.60 4.95
N TYR A 90 15.12 9.29 5.97
CA TYR A 90 16.07 10.37 5.78
C TYR A 90 17.34 10.11 6.55
N ILE A 91 18.48 10.44 5.94
CA ILE A 91 19.76 10.50 6.60
C ILE A 91 20.34 11.91 6.43
N GLU A 92 20.64 12.58 7.56
CA GLU A 92 21.11 13.97 7.56
C GLU A 92 20.22 14.90 6.69
N LYS A 93 18.88 14.72 6.76
CA LYS A 93 17.84 15.44 6.01
C LYS A 93 17.80 15.17 4.51
N GLU A 94 18.58 14.24 3.98
CA GLU A 94 18.51 13.77 2.60
C GLU A 94 17.58 12.57 2.51
N LEU A 95 16.59 12.61 1.62
CA LEU A 95 15.63 11.52 1.41
C LEU A 95 16.33 10.34 0.72
N ILE A 96 16.18 9.16 1.27
CA ILE A 96 16.60 7.90 0.66
C ILE A 96 15.46 7.46 -0.26
N GLY A 97 15.44 7.97 -1.48
CA GLY A 97 14.36 7.77 -2.44
C GLY A 97 14.84 7.59 -3.88
N ILE A 98 14.02 6.93 -4.70
CA ILE A 98 14.38 6.59 -6.09
C ILE A 98 14.53 7.80 -7.03
N GLU A 99 13.98 8.96 -6.65
CA GLU A 99 14.13 10.20 -7.42
C GLU A 99 15.16 11.17 -6.81
N ASP A 100 15.69 10.84 -5.64
CA ASP A 100 16.62 11.68 -4.87
C ASP A 100 18.04 11.10 -4.85
N CYS A 101 18.17 9.79 -5.09
CA CYS A 101 19.42 9.03 -5.10
C CYS A 101 19.71 8.45 -6.49
N GLU A 102 20.97 8.08 -6.71
CA GLU A 102 21.36 7.21 -7.83
C GLU A 102 20.83 5.80 -7.58
N ILE A 103 20.09 5.24 -8.54
CA ILE A 103 19.60 3.86 -8.49
C ILE A 103 20.68 2.94 -9.03
N ILE A 104 21.27 2.10 -8.18
CA ILE A 104 22.27 1.08 -8.56
C ILE A 104 21.58 -0.22 -8.98
N GLU A 105 20.60 -0.67 -8.18
CA GLU A 105 19.78 -1.84 -8.48
C GLU A 105 18.30 -1.49 -8.26
N PHE A 106 17.43 -2.05 -9.10
CA PHE A 106 15.99 -1.88 -8.98
C PHE A 106 15.27 -3.14 -9.42
N SER A 107 14.41 -3.64 -8.57
CA SER A 107 13.46 -4.72 -8.91
C SER A 107 12.19 -4.58 -8.08
N ARG A 108 11.04 -4.71 -8.75
CA ARG A 108 9.73 -4.85 -8.10
C ARG A 108 8.99 -6.02 -8.71
N VAL A 109 8.23 -6.70 -7.88
CA VAL A 109 7.40 -7.83 -8.30
C VAL A 109 6.00 -7.69 -7.71
N LEU A 110 4.98 -7.96 -8.52
CA LEU A 110 3.68 -8.38 -8.03
C LEU A 110 3.68 -9.91 -8.03
N ASP A 111 3.59 -10.51 -6.87
CA ASP A 111 3.38 -11.94 -6.72
C ASP A 111 1.86 -12.20 -6.68
N MET A 112 1.33 -12.75 -7.77
CA MET A 112 -0.11 -12.99 -7.91
C MET A 112 -0.60 -14.16 -7.06
N ARG A 113 0.27 -15.11 -6.74
CA ARG A 113 -0.09 -16.29 -5.94
C ARG A 113 -0.18 -15.95 -4.47
N GLY A 114 0.80 -15.17 -3.97
CA GLY A 114 0.84 -14.68 -2.59
C GLY A 114 0.10 -13.37 -2.38
N ALA A 115 -0.33 -12.71 -3.47
CA ALA A 115 -1.07 -11.45 -3.49
C ALA A 115 -0.37 -10.30 -2.74
N PHE A 116 0.91 -10.13 -2.97
CA PHE A 116 1.71 -9.05 -2.41
C PHE A 116 2.62 -8.39 -3.44
N VAL A 117 3.09 -7.19 -3.13
CA VAL A 117 4.13 -6.51 -3.91
C VAL A 117 5.44 -6.56 -3.13
N GLY A 118 6.48 -7.12 -3.76
CA GLY A 118 7.85 -7.08 -3.27
C GLY A 118 8.68 -6.02 -3.98
N LYS A 119 9.66 -5.43 -3.28
CA LYS A 119 10.66 -4.54 -3.88
C LYS A 119 12.06 -4.82 -3.36
N ARG A 120 13.07 -4.57 -4.21
CA ARG A 120 14.49 -4.50 -3.87
C ARG A 120 15.11 -3.35 -4.63
N ILE A 121 15.70 -2.41 -3.91
CA ILE A 121 16.30 -1.21 -4.48
C ILE A 121 17.61 -0.92 -3.76
N LEU A 122 18.71 -0.79 -4.50
CA LEU A 122 19.98 -0.31 -3.99
C LEU A 122 20.17 1.14 -4.45
N LEU A 123 20.28 2.04 -3.49
CA LEU A 123 20.37 3.48 -3.68
C LEU A 123 21.71 4.00 -3.21
N LYS A 124 22.23 4.99 -3.93
CA LYS A 124 23.42 5.74 -3.54
C LYS A 124 23.10 7.24 -3.48
N ASP A 125 23.30 7.84 -2.34
CA ASP A 125 23.03 9.27 -2.14
C ASP A 125 24.17 10.18 -2.64
N SER A 126 23.97 11.50 -2.52
CA SER A 126 24.93 12.53 -2.97
C SER A 126 26.29 12.46 -2.26
N LYS A 127 26.36 11.83 -1.08
CA LYS A 127 27.58 11.67 -0.26
C LYS A 127 28.26 10.31 -0.48
N GLY A 128 27.71 9.48 -1.36
CA GLY A 128 28.22 8.15 -1.67
C GLY A 128 27.82 7.08 -0.69
N ARG A 129 26.84 7.34 0.20
CA ARG A 129 26.28 6.33 1.09
C ARG A 129 25.37 5.40 0.32
N GLU A 130 25.54 4.12 0.49
CA GLU A 130 24.79 3.07 -0.19
C GLU A 130 23.80 2.42 0.77
N THR A 131 22.52 2.43 0.40
CA THR A 131 21.43 1.87 1.19
C THR A 131 20.68 0.84 0.37
N LEU A 132 20.64 -0.40 0.85
CA LEU A 132 19.76 -1.43 0.33
C LEU A 132 18.42 -1.33 1.04
N VAL A 133 17.34 -1.20 0.26
CA VAL A 133 15.96 -1.25 0.76
C VAL A 133 15.24 -2.38 0.06
N GLU A 134 14.85 -3.39 0.81
CA GLU A 134 13.93 -4.43 0.36
C GLU A 134 12.60 -4.26 1.09
N GLY A 135 11.52 -4.76 0.53
CA GLY A 135 10.24 -4.64 1.20
C GLY A 135 9.14 -5.48 0.60
N LEU A 136 8.10 -5.61 1.39
CA LEU A 136 6.88 -6.32 1.05
C LEU A 136 5.69 -5.54 1.57
N ARG A 137 4.62 -5.48 0.77
CA ARG A 137 3.33 -4.93 1.20
C ARG A 137 2.17 -5.79 0.72
N PHE A 138 1.11 -5.82 1.52
CA PHE A 138 -0.13 -6.51 1.20
C PHE A 138 -1.34 -5.77 1.75
N VAL A 139 -2.51 -6.11 1.20
CA VAL A 139 -3.82 -5.78 1.76
C VAL A 139 -4.48 -7.11 2.12
N SER A 140 -4.77 -7.32 3.41
CA SER A 140 -5.16 -8.65 3.89
C SER A 140 -6.51 -9.09 3.34
N ARG A 141 -6.58 -10.32 2.84
CA ARG A 141 -7.84 -10.99 2.48
C ARG A 141 -8.42 -11.79 3.65
N ASN A 142 -7.58 -12.14 4.63
CA ASN A 142 -8.01 -12.79 5.86
C ASN A 142 -8.78 -11.82 6.77
N ASN A 143 -8.26 -10.61 6.97
CA ASN A 143 -8.95 -9.51 7.63
C ASN A 143 -8.90 -8.27 6.74
N VAL A 144 -10.00 -7.98 6.06
CA VAL A 144 -10.08 -6.96 5.02
C VAL A 144 -9.78 -5.53 5.50
N HIS A 145 -9.75 -5.32 6.81
CA HIS A 145 -9.43 -4.03 7.44
C HIS A 145 -7.95 -3.88 7.81
N ARG A 146 -7.10 -4.90 7.53
CA ARG A 146 -5.67 -4.89 7.81
C ARG A 146 -4.84 -4.72 6.55
N MET A 147 -3.92 -3.78 6.57
CA MET A 147 -2.93 -3.58 5.52
C MET A 147 -1.57 -3.37 6.16
N GLY A 148 -0.52 -3.80 5.48
CA GLY A 148 0.81 -3.67 6.04
C GLY A 148 1.91 -3.47 5.02
N VAL A 149 2.95 -2.77 5.46
CA VAL A 149 4.24 -2.64 4.76
C VAL A 149 5.33 -3.07 5.72
N LYS A 150 6.25 -3.90 5.24
CA LYS A 150 7.47 -4.22 5.94
C LYS A 150 8.66 -3.91 5.04
N LEU A 151 9.56 -3.06 5.51
CA LEU A 151 10.80 -2.71 4.85
C LEU A 151 11.98 -3.32 5.62
N TYR A 152 12.96 -3.80 4.89
CA TYR A 152 14.27 -4.22 5.35
C TYR A 152 15.28 -3.22 4.80
N MET A 153 15.92 -2.47 5.68
CA MET A 153 16.91 -1.47 5.32
C MET A 153 18.28 -1.89 5.80
N THR A 154 19.28 -1.91 4.92
CA THR A 154 20.67 -2.20 5.26
C THR A 154 21.57 -1.08 4.77
N PRO A 155 22.21 -0.29 5.66
CA PRO A 155 23.26 0.63 5.28
C PRO A 155 24.53 -0.17 4.92
N LEU A 156 25.05 -0.04 3.70
CA LEU A 156 26.14 -0.89 3.22
C LEU A 156 27.53 -0.33 3.55
N ASN A 157 27.68 0.98 3.70
CA ASN A 157 28.97 1.65 3.89
C ASN A 157 28.90 2.84 4.84
N TYR A 158 27.91 2.87 5.73
CA TYR A 158 27.77 3.93 6.72
C TYR A 158 27.06 3.45 7.99
N SER A 159 27.23 4.21 9.07
CA SER A 159 26.47 4.12 10.31
C SER A 159 25.98 5.49 10.70
N GLY A 160 24.85 5.61 11.41
CA GLY A 160 24.30 6.89 11.80
C GLY A 160 22.87 6.83 12.30
N ILE A 161 22.19 7.98 12.24
CA ILE A 161 20.78 8.09 12.58
C ILE A 161 19.99 8.23 11.29
N VAL A 162 18.99 7.40 11.12
CA VAL A 162 17.98 7.50 10.04
C VAL A 162 16.67 7.94 10.67
N GLU A 163 16.12 9.06 10.17
CA GLU A 163 14.80 9.54 10.53
C GLU A 163 13.76 8.80 9.68
N VAL A 164 12.68 8.35 10.31
CA VAL A 164 11.59 7.59 9.68
C VAL A 164 10.32 8.43 9.76
N GLU A 165 9.66 8.64 8.63
CA GLU A 165 8.33 9.21 8.54
C GLU A 165 7.33 8.16 8.08
N SER A 166 6.22 8.02 8.80
CA SER A 166 5.06 7.25 8.41
C SER A 166 3.88 8.18 8.17
N ILE A 167 3.35 8.20 6.94
CA ILE A 167 2.42 9.24 6.49
C ILE A 167 1.06 8.61 6.19
N ILE A 168 -0.02 9.27 6.68
CA ILE A 168 -1.37 9.13 6.13
C ILE A 168 -1.70 10.44 5.44
N ASP A 169 -1.94 10.39 4.14
CA ASP A 169 -2.22 11.56 3.32
C ASP A 169 -3.72 11.65 2.96
N GLY A 170 -4.45 12.58 3.59
CA GLY A 170 -5.84 12.87 3.31
C GLY A 170 -6.05 13.90 2.21
N SER A 171 -4.98 14.42 1.58
CA SER A 171 -5.06 15.44 0.54
C SER A 171 -5.35 14.87 -0.86
N ILE A 172 -5.43 13.54 -1.00
CA ILE A 172 -5.62 12.87 -2.29
C ILE A 172 -6.93 13.32 -2.94
N ILE A 173 -6.87 13.51 -4.25
CA ILE A 173 -7.99 13.98 -5.07
C ILE A 173 -8.18 13.08 -6.29
N ASN A 174 -9.41 12.96 -6.77
CA ASN A 174 -9.70 12.30 -8.03
C ASN A 174 -9.21 13.15 -9.21
N PHE A 175 -8.59 12.51 -10.20
CA PHE A 175 -8.21 13.13 -11.47
C PHE A 175 -9.05 12.52 -12.58
N TYR A 176 -10.14 13.17 -12.91
CA TYR A 176 -11.00 12.73 -13.99
C TYR A 176 -10.43 13.18 -15.34
N ASP A 177 -10.19 12.23 -16.24
CA ASP A 177 -9.77 12.40 -17.63
C ASP A 177 -8.64 13.44 -17.83
N ALA A 178 -7.47 13.08 -17.32
CA ALA A 178 -6.17 13.78 -17.45
C ALA A 178 -6.25 15.26 -17.85
N PRO A 179 -5.77 16.07 -17.24
CA PRO A 179 -5.60 16.96 -16.10
C PRO A 179 -6.70 18.02 -15.93
N ARG A 180 -7.87 17.86 -16.52
CA ARG A 180 -8.86 18.95 -16.63
C ARG A 180 -9.78 19.10 -15.43
N PHE A 181 -10.08 18.01 -14.72
CA PHE A 181 -11.01 18.06 -13.58
C PHE A 181 -10.40 17.38 -12.37
N LYS A 182 -9.95 18.19 -11.44
CA LYS A 182 -9.53 17.73 -10.11
C LYS A 182 -10.72 17.85 -9.18
N VAL A 183 -11.18 16.72 -8.65
CA VAL A 183 -12.33 16.71 -7.75
C VAL A 183 -11.91 16.12 -6.42
N LYS A 184 -12.16 16.85 -5.34
CA LYS A 184 -12.03 16.32 -4.00
C LYS A 184 -13.41 15.96 -3.47
N HIS A 185 -13.69 14.66 -3.42
CA HIS A 185 -14.96 14.11 -2.95
C HIS A 185 -15.09 14.12 -1.43
N THR A 186 -13.99 14.27 -0.73
CA THR A 186 -13.95 14.18 0.72
C THR A 186 -13.52 15.50 1.37
N TYR A 187 -13.80 15.65 2.65
CA TYR A 187 -13.24 16.67 3.52
C TYR A 187 -12.82 16.03 4.83
N MET A 188 -11.78 16.59 5.47
CA MET A 188 -11.25 16.07 6.69
C MET A 188 -12.16 16.38 7.89
N THR A 189 -12.43 15.38 8.71
CA THR A 189 -13.22 15.50 9.94
C THR A 189 -12.39 15.33 11.19
N ALA A 190 -11.31 14.52 11.14
CA ALA A 190 -10.32 14.41 12.20
C ALA A 190 -8.92 14.16 11.63
N ASN A 191 -7.90 14.69 12.32
CA ASN A 191 -6.49 14.42 12.05
C ASN A 191 -5.74 14.54 13.37
N GLU A 192 -5.44 13.40 13.99
CA GLU A 192 -4.96 13.33 15.35
C GLU A 192 -4.09 12.10 15.63
N LYS A 193 -3.63 11.94 16.84
CA LYS A 193 -2.97 10.72 17.28
C LYS A 193 -3.97 9.57 17.39
N LEU A 194 -3.54 8.37 17.02
CA LEU A 194 -4.34 7.18 17.23
C LEU A 194 -4.39 6.76 18.71
N ALA A 195 -3.24 6.89 19.39
CA ALA A 195 -3.05 6.59 20.82
C ALA A 195 -1.87 7.43 21.36
N GLU A 196 -1.01 6.86 22.22
CA GLU A 196 0.27 7.50 22.60
C GLU A 196 1.19 7.63 21.39
N ASP A 197 1.12 6.67 20.48
CA ASP A 197 1.83 6.62 19.19
C ASP A 197 0.85 6.26 18.05
N GLY A 198 1.31 6.45 16.81
CA GLY A 198 0.50 6.24 15.61
C GLY A 198 -0.33 7.45 15.20
N GLY A 199 -0.80 7.43 13.96
CA GLY A 199 -1.60 8.48 13.35
C GLY A 199 -3.01 8.02 13.04
N TYR A 200 -3.95 8.97 13.06
CA TYR A 200 -5.34 8.79 12.65
C TYR A 200 -5.81 9.94 11.78
N VAL A 201 -6.43 9.60 10.66
CA VAL A 201 -7.08 10.55 9.75
C VAL A 201 -8.49 10.06 9.48
N GLU A 202 -9.47 10.95 9.60
CA GLU A 202 -10.85 10.70 9.24
C GLU A 202 -11.32 11.73 8.23
N VAL A 203 -12.01 11.25 7.20
CA VAL A 203 -12.63 12.07 6.18
C VAL A 203 -14.11 11.69 6.05
N ALA A 204 -14.91 12.63 5.55
CA ALA A 204 -16.29 12.36 5.16
C ALA A 204 -16.51 12.76 3.70
N THR A 205 -17.37 12.03 3.00
CA THR A 205 -17.81 12.39 1.64
C THR A 205 -18.64 13.66 1.66
N ARG A 206 -18.60 14.44 0.57
CA ARG A 206 -19.23 15.78 0.56
C ARG A 206 -20.75 15.73 0.46
N GLU A 207 -21.31 14.78 -0.30
CA GLU A 207 -22.76 14.69 -0.52
C GLU A 207 -23.46 13.90 0.60
N LYS A 208 -22.92 12.72 0.93
CA LYS A 208 -23.56 11.78 1.87
C LYS A 208 -23.06 11.91 3.28
N HIS A 209 -21.96 12.63 3.47
CA HIS A 209 -21.25 12.71 4.74
C HIS A 209 -20.87 11.33 5.31
N LEU A 210 -20.62 10.36 4.40
CA LEU A 210 -20.15 9.03 4.78
C LEU A 210 -18.72 9.13 5.30
N HIS A 211 -18.53 8.75 6.56
CA HIS A 211 -17.24 8.83 7.24
C HIS A 211 -16.37 7.61 6.98
N VAL A 212 -15.07 7.86 6.79
CA VAL A 212 -14.03 6.85 6.64
C VAL A 212 -12.84 7.23 7.50
N GLY A 213 -12.46 6.32 8.38
CA GLY A 213 -11.26 6.46 9.20
C GLY A 213 -10.11 5.61 8.67
N CYS A 214 -8.89 6.13 8.79
CA CYS A 214 -7.63 5.45 8.52
C CYS A 214 -6.68 5.66 9.70
N GLY A 215 -6.18 4.59 10.28
CA GLY A 215 -5.16 4.63 11.31
C GLY A 215 -3.90 3.87 10.92
N CYS A 216 -2.76 4.28 11.45
CA CYS A 216 -1.53 3.52 11.30
C CYS A 216 -0.66 3.59 12.56
N ARG A 217 0.26 2.63 12.67
CA ARG A 217 1.33 2.59 13.64
C ARG A 217 2.58 2.04 12.97
N ILE A 218 3.73 2.66 13.26
CA ILE A 218 5.02 2.19 12.75
C ILE A 218 5.87 1.63 13.89
N GLU A 219 6.64 0.59 13.60
CA GLU A 219 7.61 -0.01 14.51
C GLU A 219 8.91 -0.30 13.76
N ALA A 220 10.06 -0.29 14.47
CA ALA A 220 11.35 -0.65 13.89
C ALA A 220 12.09 -1.62 14.81
N TYR A 221 12.77 -2.60 14.19
CA TYR A 221 13.46 -3.67 14.89
C TYR A 221 14.85 -3.92 14.31
N CYS A 222 15.81 -4.24 15.19
CA CYS A 222 17.10 -4.81 14.84
C CYS A 222 17.37 -6.00 15.74
N ASP A 223 17.74 -7.15 15.18
CA ASP A 223 17.95 -8.41 15.92
C ASP A 223 16.76 -8.75 16.86
N GLY A 224 15.54 -8.49 16.42
CA GLY A 224 14.31 -8.75 17.19
C GLY A 224 14.03 -7.77 18.32
N LYS A 225 14.86 -6.76 18.54
CA LYS A 225 14.66 -5.71 19.54
C LYS A 225 14.07 -4.47 18.89
N GLN A 226 13.05 -3.88 19.52
CA GLN A 226 12.52 -2.60 19.09
C GLN A 226 13.55 -1.48 19.27
N ILE A 227 13.72 -0.67 18.23
CA ILE A 227 14.76 0.37 18.17
C ILE A 227 14.21 1.74 17.75
N LEU A 228 12.92 1.88 17.46
CA LEU A 228 12.34 3.17 17.07
C LEU A 228 12.30 4.12 18.27
N GLY A 229 13.12 5.15 18.22
CA GLY A 229 13.24 6.19 19.23
C GLY A 229 12.51 7.48 18.87
N ASN A 230 12.46 8.43 19.82
CA ASN A 230 11.99 9.81 19.64
C ASN A 230 10.66 9.94 18.88
N ARG A 231 9.71 9.04 19.17
CA ARG A 231 8.43 8.99 18.46
C ARG A 231 7.60 10.23 18.70
N MET A 232 7.09 10.80 17.64
CA MET A 232 6.22 11.98 17.67
C MET A 232 5.22 11.91 16.51
N THR A 233 3.98 12.28 16.76
CA THR A 233 2.98 12.46 15.70
C THR A 233 2.73 13.94 15.48
N SER A 234 2.73 14.38 14.24
CA SER A 234 2.49 15.76 13.84
C SER A 234 1.44 15.83 12.74
N VAL A 235 0.64 16.88 12.76
CA VAL A 235 -0.35 17.18 11.74
C VAL A 235 0.19 18.28 10.85
N PHE A 236 0.25 18.04 9.56
CA PHE A 236 0.69 19.00 8.57
C PHE A 236 -0.33 19.10 7.42
N GLY A 237 -1.19 20.12 7.47
CA GLY A 237 -2.32 20.25 6.56
C GLY A 237 -3.27 19.06 6.69
N GLU A 238 -3.49 18.34 5.61
CA GLU A 238 -4.31 17.12 5.58
C GLU A 238 -3.48 15.83 5.74
N GLN A 239 -2.21 15.93 6.08
CA GLN A 239 -1.34 14.79 6.36
C GLN A 239 -1.17 14.58 7.86
N ASN A 240 -1.20 13.33 8.26
CA ASN A 240 -0.76 12.87 9.57
C ASN A 240 0.59 12.19 9.40
N ILE A 241 1.59 12.62 10.15
CA ILE A 241 2.96 12.11 10.04
C ILE A 241 3.42 11.65 11.42
N GLU A 242 3.68 10.36 11.53
CA GLU A 242 4.39 9.78 12.67
C GLU A 242 5.88 9.75 12.36
N PHE A 243 6.67 10.40 13.21
CA PHE A 243 8.12 10.47 13.14
C PHE A 243 8.74 9.52 14.13
N GLY A 244 9.93 9.03 13.80
CA GLY A 244 10.82 8.35 14.72
C GLY A 244 12.25 8.39 14.19
N ASP A 245 13.21 7.99 15.02
CA ASP A 245 14.58 7.79 14.59
C ASP A 245 15.07 6.37 14.89
N ILE A 246 16.02 5.90 14.12
CA ILE A 246 16.68 4.63 14.29
C ILE A 246 18.20 4.80 14.18
N HIS A 247 18.92 4.19 15.11
CA HIS A 247 20.38 4.07 15.00
C HIS A 247 20.70 2.88 14.12
N VAL A 248 21.39 3.12 13.01
CA VAL A 248 21.81 2.10 12.06
C VAL A 248 23.31 1.91 12.09
N GLU A 249 23.75 0.66 11.94
CA GLU A 249 25.15 0.28 11.85
C GLU A 249 25.42 -0.33 10.48
N GLU A 250 26.59 -0.04 9.90
CA GLU A 250 27.06 -0.60 8.63
C GLU A 250 26.87 -2.12 8.57
N GLY A 251 26.25 -2.60 7.51
CA GLY A 251 26.00 -4.02 7.25
C GLY A 251 24.91 -4.67 8.10
N LYS A 252 24.27 -3.94 9.06
CA LYS A 252 23.19 -4.50 9.88
C LYS A 252 21.83 -4.16 9.30
N GLU A 253 20.99 -5.16 9.09
CA GLU A 253 19.61 -5.02 8.63
C GLU A 253 18.71 -4.47 9.75
N VAL A 254 17.92 -3.49 9.42
CA VAL A 254 16.83 -2.95 10.25
C VAL A 254 15.50 -3.25 9.58
N GLN A 255 14.53 -3.72 10.35
CA GLN A 255 13.17 -3.96 9.89
C GLN A 255 12.26 -2.82 10.33
N ILE A 256 11.51 -2.24 9.40
CA ILE A 256 10.53 -1.19 9.63
C ILE A 256 9.17 -1.74 9.23
N VAL A 257 8.22 -1.76 10.16
CA VAL A 257 6.89 -2.34 9.95
C VAL A 257 5.83 -1.28 10.16
N LYS A 258 4.97 -1.08 9.18
CA LYS A 258 3.79 -0.23 9.26
C LYS A 258 2.53 -1.10 9.29
N TYR A 259 1.79 -0.99 10.37
CA TYR A 259 0.48 -1.59 10.57
C TYR A 259 -0.60 -0.55 10.27
N VAL A 260 -1.58 -0.92 9.47
CA VAL A 260 -2.64 -0.01 9.03
C VAL A 260 -4.00 -0.66 9.17
N SER A 261 -5.00 0.14 9.53
CA SER A 261 -6.39 -0.27 9.51
C SER A 261 -7.29 0.84 8.98
N MET A 262 -8.31 0.44 8.21
CA MET A 262 -9.34 1.34 7.68
C MET A 262 -10.73 0.75 7.88
N TYR A 263 -11.65 1.64 8.25
CA TYR A 263 -13.09 1.35 8.39
C TYR A 263 -13.91 2.51 7.83
N SER A 264 -15.10 2.22 7.33
CA SER A 264 -16.12 3.22 7.02
C SER A 264 -17.31 3.12 7.97
N GLU A 265 -18.16 4.15 7.98
CA GLU A 265 -19.40 4.10 8.77
C GLU A 265 -20.43 3.09 8.27
N ARG A 266 -20.14 2.41 7.13
CA ARG A 266 -20.94 1.28 6.66
C ARG A 266 -20.78 0.04 7.55
N GLU A 267 -19.63 -0.09 8.24
CA GLU A 267 -19.28 -1.22 9.09
C GLU A 267 -19.44 -0.90 10.58
N CYS A 268 -19.22 0.36 10.99
CA CYS A 268 -19.38 0.75 12.39
C CYS A 268 -19.83 2.22 12.50
N PRO A 269 -20.52 2.61 13.59
CA PRO A 269 -20.93 4.00 13.78
C PRO A 269 -19.76 4.97 13.79
N THR A 270 -19.96 6.17 13.27
CA THR A 270 -18.91 7.20 13.16
C THR A 270 -18.18 7.45 14.48
N TYR A 271 -18.91 7.54 15.61
CA TYR A 271 -18.32 7.77 16.93
C TYR A 271 -17.46 6.61 17.46
N GLU A 272 -17.51 5.44 16.82
CA GLU A 272 -16.70 4.26 17.15
C GLU A 272 -15.51 4.07 16.21
N LEU A 273 -15.43 4.79 15.06
CA LEU A 273 -14.40 4.59 14.05
C LEU A 273 -12.99 4.64 14.63
N HIS A 274 -12.67 5.69 15.37
CA HIS A 274 -11.35 5.83 15.98
C HIS A 274 -11.01 4.68 16.94
N SER A 275 -11.94 4.33 17.83
CA SER A 275 -11.73 3.25 18.82
C SER A 275 -11.66 1.87 18.17
N THR A 276 -12.44 1.64 17.12
CA THR A 276 -12.43 0.38 16.33
C THR A 276 -11.10 0.22 15.62
N ILE A 277 -10.64 1.26 14.92
CA ILE A 277 -9.37 1.25 14.21
C ILE A 277 -8.19 1.06 15.17
N LYS A 278 -8.20 1.77 16.31
CA LYS A 278 -7.20 1.58 17.36
C LYS A 278 -7.11 0.13 17.81
N LYS A 279 -8.26 -0.46 18.17
CA LYS A 279 -8.33 -1.86 18.60
C LYS A 279 -7.87 -2.84 17.51
N GLU A 280 -8.20 -2.54 16.24
CA GLU A 280 -7.80 -3.38 15.12
C GLU A 280 -6.27 -3.35 14.90
N ILE A 281 -5.65 -2.17 15.01
CA ILE A 281 -4.19 -2.05 14.93
C ILE A 281 -3.50 -2.74 16.10
N GLU A 282 -4.00 -2.59 17.34
CA GLU A 282 -3.49 -3.31 18.49
C GLU A 282 -3.57 -4.84 18.28
N GLY A 283 -4.71 -5.32 17.73
CA GLY A 283 -4.89 -6.71 17.36
C GLY A 283 -3.94 -7.17 16.25
N PHE A 284 -3.69 -6.32 15.24
CA PHE A 284 -2.75 -6.63 14.17
C PHE A 284 -1.30 -6.69 14.67
N VAL A 285 -0.87 -5.74 15.49
CA VAL A 285 0.45 -5.77 16.14
C VAL A 285 0.61 -7.04 16.98
N HIS A 286 -0.43 -7.44 17.73
CA HIS A 286 -0.41 -8.67 18.53
C HIS A 286 -0.32 -9.93 17.65
N THR A 287 -1.08 -10.00 16.57
CA THR A 287 -0.99 -11.10 15.57
C THR A 287 0.39 -11.15 14.94
N GLY A 288 0.98 -9.98 14.69
CA GLY A 288 2.24 -9.80 13.98
C GLY A 288 2.09 -9.83 12.45
N PHE A 289 2.95 -9.07 11.78
CA PHE A 289 2.95 -8.92 10.33
C PHE A 289 3.04 -10.27 9.59
N GLU A 290 3.96 -11.14 10.01
CA GLU A 290 4.25 -12.42 9.35
C GLU A 290 3.07 -13.40 9.46
N ASN A 291 2.40 -13.43 10.61
CA ASN A 291 1.23 -14.29 10.80
C ASN A 291 0.03 -13.82 9.98
N GLU A 292 -0.21 -12.50 9.94
CA GLU A 292 -1.31 -11.96 9.11
C GLU A 292 -1.04 -12.18 7.62
N LEU A 293 0.21 -11.98 7.17
CA LEU A 293 0.61 -12.27 5.79
C LEU A 293 0.40 -13.75 5.44
N LYS A 294 0.78 -14.66 6.34
CA LYS A 294 0.57 -16.10 6.14
C LYS A 294 -0.91 -16.45 6.00
N LEU A 295 -1.77 -15.91 6.86
CA LEU A 295 -3.22 -16.12 6.80
C LEU A 295 -3.80 -15.54 5.49
N HIS A 296 -3.34 -14.39 5.07
CA HIS A 296 -3.67 -13.79 3.78
C HIS A 296 -3.27 -14.69 2.59
N GLU A 297 -2.04 -15.19 2.58
CA GLU A 297 -1.54 -16.12 1.55
C GLU A 297 -2.36 -17.41 1.49
N GLU A 298 -2.75 -17.97 2.65
CA GLU A 298 -3.61 -19.16 2.73
C GLU A 298 -4.98 -18.94 2.06
N VAL A 299 -5.59 -17.76 2.23
CA VAL A 299 -6.86 -17.43 1.54
C VAL A 299 -6.65 -17.39 0.02
N TYR A 300 -5.60 -16.70 -0.46
CA TYR A 300 -5.33 -16.64 -1.90
C TYR A 300 -4.96 -17.99 -2.50
N HIS A 301 -4.20 -18.83 -1.79
CA HIS A 301 -3.92 -20.19 -2.25
C HIS A 301 -5.20 -21.00 -2.46
N ASN A 302 -6.14 -20.94 -1.51
CA ASN A 302 -7.43 -21.61 -1.64
C ASN A 302 -8.28 -21.05 -2.81
N MET A 303 -8.23 -19.73 -3.06
CA MET A 303 -8.90 -19.13 -4.22
C MET A 303 -8.29 -19.62 -5.53
N TRP A 304 -6.96 -19.70 -5.62
CA TRP A 304 -6.25 -20.17 -6.79
C TRP A 304 -6.50 -21.66 -7.10
N GLU A 305 -6.72 -22.51 -6.11
CA GLU A 305 -7.09 -23.92 -6.33
C GLU A 305 -8.34 -24.07 -7.21
N ASN A 306 -9.25 -23.09 -7.16
CA ASN A 306 -10.50 -23.10 -7.92
C ASN A 306 -10.46 -22.23 -9.19
N ALA A 307 -9.56 -21.28 -9.28
CA ALA A 307 -9.56 -20.25 -10.33
C ALA A 307 -8.40 -20.37 -11.33
N ASP A 308 -7.33 -21.13 -11.02
CA ASP A 308 -6.17 -21.21 -11.90
C ASP A 308 -6.50 -21.89 -13.23
N ILE A 309 -6.12 -21.22 -14.32
CA ILE A 309 -6.18 -21.75 -15.68
C ILE A 309 -4.74 -21.94 -16.16
N LYS A 310 -4.34 -23.18 -16.34
CA LYS A 310 -3.00 -23.53 -16.81
C LYS A 310 -2.97 -23.71 -18.32
N ILE A 311 -2.19 -22.85 -18.99
CA ILE A 311 -1.93 -22.92 -20.44
C ILE A 311 -0.53 -23.49 -20.62
N THR A 312 -0.43 -24.62 -21.33
CA THR A 312 0.84 -25.29 -21.64
C THR A 312 1.38 -24.82 -23.00
N GLY A 313 2.67 -24.52 -23.04
CA GLY A 313 3.38 -24.16 -24.27
C GLY A 313 3.47 -22.66 -24.57
N ASP A 314 2.87 -21.81 -23.72
CA ASP A 314 2.99 -20.35 -23.80
C ASP A 314 2.97 -19.75 -22.37
N ASP A 315 4.14 -19.51 -21.82
CA ASP A 315 4.29 -19.00 -20.44
C ASP A 315 3.83 -17.55 -20.31
N ASP A 316 3.98 -16.74 -21.36
CA ASP A 316 3.54 -15.34 -21.35
C ASP A 316 2.02 -15.23 -21.37
N LEU A 317 1.36 -16.05 -22.19
CA LEU A 317 -0.10 -16.13 -22.21
C LEU A 317 -0.64 -16.66 -20.88
N ASN A 318 -0.01 -17.69 -20.32
CA ASN A 318 -0.37 -18.24 -19.01
C ASN A 318 -0.30 -17.17 -17.92
N ARG A 319 0.79 -16.38 -17.88
CA ARG A 319 0.97 -15.26 -16.95
C ARG A 319 -0.06 -14.17 -17.16
N ALA A 320 -0.37 -13.80 -18.39
CA ALA A 320 -1.37 -12.80 -18.73
C ALA A 320 -2.80 -13.20 -18.28
N VAL A 321 -3.16 -14.46 -18.44
CA VAL A 321 -4.46 -15.00 -17.96
C VAL A 321 -4.52 -14.96 -16.44
N ARG A 322 -3.48 -15.42 -15.75
CA ARG A 322 -3.39 -15.34 -14.28
C ARG A 322 -3.46 -13.91 -13.76
N PHE A 323 -2.83 -12.95 -14.47
CA PHE A 323 -2.90 -11.53 -14.10
C PHE A 323 -4.35 -11.02 -14.12
N ASN A 324 -5.11 -11.34 -15.17
CA ASN A 324 -6.52 -10.95 -15.24
C ASN A 324 -7.35 -11.62 -14.14
N ILE A 325 -7.16 -12.92 -13.92
CA ILE A 325 -7.85 -13.67 -12.85
C ILE A 325 -7.53 -13.08 -11.48
N PHE A 326 -6.24 -12.77 -11.21
CA PHE A 326 -5.80 -12.16 -9.96
C PHE A 326 -6.58 -10.87 -9.65
N HIS A 327 -6.64 -9.95 -10.62
CA HIS A 327 -7.31 -8.67 -10.42
C HIS A 327 -8.84 -8.82 -10.27
N LEU A 328 -9.46 -9.74 -10.97
CA LEU A 328 -10.89 -10.03 -10.80
C LEU A 328 -11.18 -10.63 -9.42
N MET A 329 -10.42 -11.65 -9.02
CA MET A 329 -10.58 -12.28 -7.69
C MET A 329 -10.36 -11.30 -6.56
N SER A 330 -9.31 -10.47 -6.66
CA SER A 330 -8.93 -9.54 -5.61
C SER A 330 -9.96 -8.43 -5.39
N THR A 331 -10.74 -8.08 -6.43
CA THR A 331 -11.74 -7.01 -6.35
C THR A 331 -13.11 -7.51 -5.90
N GLY A 332 -13.44 -8.79 -6.16
CA GLY A 332 -14.72 -9.37 -5.74
C GLY A 332 -14.88 -9.32 -4.22
N ASN A 333 -16.04 -8.84 -3.75
CA ASN A 333 -16.39 -8.84 -2.32
C ASN A 333 -17.53 -9.82 -2.06
N GLU A 334 -17.23 -10.92 -1.42
CA GLU A 334 -18.18 -11.97 -1.08
C GLU A 334 -18.98 -11.69 0.21
N HIS A 335 -18.62 -10.63 0.93
CA HIS A 335 -19.21 -10.28 2.22
C HIS A 335 -20.14 -9.07 2.17
N ASP A 336 -20.23 -8.38 1.02
CA ASP A 336 -21.08 -7.21 0.84
C ASP A 336 -21.74 -7.22 -0.54
N ASP A 337 -23.03 -7.53 -0.57
CA ASP A 337 -23.87 -7.58 -1.76
C ASP A 337 -24.37 -6.18 -2.23
N HIS A 338 -23.99 -5.12 -1.52
CA HIS A 338 -24.31 -3.73 -1.87
C HIS A 338 -23.17 -3.03 -2.63
N VAL A 339 -22.13 -3.74 -2.99
CA VAL A 339 -20.99 -3.22 -3.76
C VAL A 339 -20.93 -3.87 -5.14
N ASN A 340 -20.16 -3.29 -6.04
CA ASN A 340 -20.00 -3.78 -7.39
C ASN A 340 -18.53 -4.02 -7.75
N VAL A 341 -18.31 -4.60 -8.93
CA VAL A 341 -17.01 -4.68 -9.59
C VAL A 341 -17.01 -3.64 -10.72
N GLY A 342 -16.35 -2.51 -10.50
CA GLY A 342 -16.24 -1.44 -11.49
C GLY A 342 -15.34 -1.81 -12.66
N ALA A 343 -15.51 -1.11 -13.80
CA ALA A 343 -14.76 -1.37 -15.04
C ALA A 343 -13.21 -1.26 -14.88
N LYS A 344 -12.74 -0.45 -13.93
CA LYS A 344 -11.32 -0.34 -13.56
C LYS A 344 -11.01 -0.98 -12.22
N LEU A 345 -11.88 -1.87 -11.77
CA LEU A 345 -11.75 -2.54 -10.48
C LEU A 345 -11.65 -1.50 -9.33
N LEU A 346 -10.70 -1.68 -8.43
CA LEU A 346 -10.38 -0.73 -7.35
C LEU A 346 -9.01 -0.02 -7.59
N THR A 347 -8.66 0.22 -8.88
CA THR A 347 -7.38 0.81 -9.27
C THR A 347 -7.50 2.22 -9.84
N GLY A 348 -8.72 2.70 -10.11
CA GLY A 348 -8.99 4.02 -10.67
C GLY A 348 -10.48 4.35 -10.67
N GLU A 349 -10.78 5.63 -10.78
CA GLU A 349 -12.15 6.17 -10.82
C GLU A 349 -12.75 6.21 -12.23
N GLU A 350 -12.02 5.85 -13.26
CA GLU A 350 -12.51 5.86 -14.63
C GLU A 350 -13.81 5.06 -14.73
N TYR A 351 -14.75 5.54 -15.51
CA TYR A 351 -16.14 5.07 -15.55
C TYR A 351 -16.88 5.23 -14.21
N GLY A 352 -16.41 6.13 -13.34
CA GLY A 352 -16.99 6.42 -12.03
C GLY A 352 -16.92 5.26 -11.02
N GLY A 353 -16.18 4.20 -11.32
CA GLY A 353 -16.16 2.98 -10.50
C GLY A 353 -17.43 2.13 -10.62
N HIS A 354 -18.25 2.36 -11.65
CA HIS A 354 -19.49 1.61 -11.86
C HIS A 354 -19.27 0.31 -12.64
N ALA A 355 -20.14 -0.68 -12.39
CA ALA A 355 -20.25 -1.85 -13.23
C ALA A 355 -20.95 -1.53 -14.54
N PHE A 356 -20.52 -2.15 -15.62
CA PHE A 356 -21.11 -2.01 -16.95
C PHE A 356 -21.61 -3.37 -17.44
N TRP A 357 -22.36 -3.37 -18.55
CA TRP A 357 -22.93 -4.57 -19.14
C TRP A 357 -21.90 -5.63 -19.54
N ASP A 358 -20.66 -5.24 -19.76
CA ASP A 358 -19.53 -6.10 -20.12
C ASP A 358 -18.74 -6.62 -18.90
N THR A 359 -19.19 -6.32 -17.71
CA THR A 359 -18.58 -6.84 -16.46
C THR A 359 -19.03 -8.28 -16.17
N GLU A 360 -20.16 -8.74 -16.75
CA GLU A 360 -20.75 -10.06 -16.54
C GLU A 360 -20.07 -11.17 -17.37
#